data_eb397b6514cfb0d0b97deb91c2f4c178
#
_entry.id   eb397b6514cfb0d0b97deb91c2f4c178
#
_cell.length_a   1.000
_cell.length_b   1.000
_cell.length_c   1.000
_cell.angle_alpha   90.00
_cell.angle_beta   90.00
_cell.angle_gamma   90.00
#
_symmetry.space_group_name_H-M   'P 1'
#
loop_
_entity.id
_entity.type
_entity.pdbx_description
1 polymer ?
#
loop_
_entity_poly.entity_id
_entity_poly.type
_entity_poly.pdbx_seq_one_letter_code
_entity_poly.pdbx_strand_id
1 'polypeptide(L)'
;MKKKLALVVVHEIYGGNDHMQHVIDRFTSSNIDVFCPNLLQLQNAFHYSDEEKAYQYFMNQIGFDDGKEQIEELITSLSSSYTHIGLIGFSVGATIAWLCSNNNNPKLDFIIGCYGSRIRDYVHMKPSCATLLIFPEKETNFSVSSFMQTLQQQNNPLVEIKQLHGEHGFLNPYSEKYNEQSAKQVYNIIDSFLMKTIL
;
A
#
# COMPACT_ATOMS: atom_id res chain seq x y z
N MET A 1 6.25 -28.00 1.24
CA MET A 1 5.95 -27.18 0.04
C MET A 1 5.94 -25.72 0.48
N LYS A 2 6.50 -24.79 -0.32
CA LYS A 2 6.36 -23.34 -0.05
C LYS A 2 4.89 -22.94 -0.19
N LYS A 3 4.39 -22.05 0.67
CA LYS A 3 3.09 -21.42 0.50
C LYS A 3 3.12 -20.51 -0.72
N LYS A 4 1.96 -20.25 -1.33
CA LYS A 4 1.91 -19.61 -2.64
C LYS A 4 2.24 -18.13 -2.58
N LEU A 5 1.61 -17.36 -1.67
CA LEU A 5 1.78 -15.92 -1.55
C LEU A 5 1.90 -15.46 -0.09
N ALA A 6 2.89 -14.60 0.18
CA ALA A 6 2.91 -13.72 1.32
C ALA A 6 2.45 -12.32 0.87
N LEU A 7 1.33 -11.84 1.39
CA LEU A 7 0.86 -10.48 1.17
C LEU A 7 1.18 -9.64 2.41
N VAL A 8 2.05 -8.65 2.25
CA VAL A 8 2.40 -7.73 3.35
C VAL A 8 1.53 -6.47 3.22
N VAL A 9 0.71 -6.23 4.22
CA VAL A 9 -0.12 -5.04 4.37
C VAL A 9 0.69 -3.96 5.08
N VAL A 10 0.88 -2.82 4.43
CA VAL A 10 1.59 -1.67 4.98
C VAL A 10 0.57 -0.61 5.39
N HIS A 11 0.43 -0.42 6.70
CA HIS A 11 -0.63 0.39 7.29
C HIS A 11 -0.50 1.90 7.06
N GLU A 12 -1.57 2.64 7.36
CA GLU A 12 -1.63 4.09 7.39
C GLU A 12 -0.88 4.66 8.60
N ILE A 13 -0.90 5.97 8.77
CA ILE A 13 -0.28 6.66 9.93
C ILE A 13 -0.80 6.18 11.28
N TYR A 14 -1.96 5.55 11.33
CA TYR A 14 -2.62 5.14 12.58
C TYR A 14 -2.06 3.84 13.18
N GLY A 15 -1.28 3.05 12.40
CA GLY A 15 -0.79 1.73 12.84
C GLY A 15 -1.78 0.61 12.55
N GLY A 16 -1.59 -0.55 13.21
CA GLY A 16 -2.47 -1.72 13.06
C GLY A 16 -3.81 -1.53 13.77
N ASN A 17 -4.82 -1.13 13.03
CA ASN A 17 -6.17 -0.82 13.51
C ASN A 17 -7.23 -1.73 12.86
N ASP A 18 -8.52 -1.47 13.13
CA ASP A 18 -9.65 -2.25 12.60
C ASP A 18 -9.68 -2.25 11.06
N HIS A 19 -9.26 -1.15 10.40
CA HIS A 19 -9.14 -1.13 8.94
C HIS A 19 -8.10 -2.14 8.45
N MET A 20 -6.94 -2.19 9.08
CA MET A 20 -5.90 -3.17 8.72
C MET A 20 -6.37 -4.60 8.99
N GLN A 21 -7.09 -4.84 10.09
CA GLN A 21 -7.68 -6.15 10.36
C GLN A 21 -8.71 -6.54 9.28
N HIS A 22 -9.56 -5.60 8.86
CA HIS A 22 -10.50 -5.81 7.75
C HIS A 22 -9.78 -6.21 6.44
N VAL A 23 -8.66 -5.57 6.14
CA VAL A 23 -7.83 -5.89 4.96
C VAL A 23 -7.20 -7.28 5.11
N ILE A 24 -6.68 -7.63 6.30
CA ILE A 24 -6.11 -8.95 6.59
C ILE A 24 -7.18 -10.04 6.36
N ASP A 25 -8.36 -9.87 6.94
CA ASP A 25 -9.45 -10.84 6.84
C ASP A 25 -9.92 -11.02 5.39
N ARG A 26 -9.93 -9.92 4.62
CA ARG A 26 -10.32 -9.92 3.20
C ARG A 26 -9.39 -10.75 2.33
N PHE A 27 -8.09 -10.74 2.57
CA PHE A 27 -7.11 -11.39 1.71
C PHE A 27 -6.59 -12.72 2.24
N THR A 28 -6.78 -13.03 3.52
CA THR A 28 -6.34 -14.32 4.09
C THR A 28 -7.11 -15.48 3.47
N SER A 29 -6.37 -16.48 2.98
CA SER A 29 -6.95 -17.71 2.40
C SER A 29 -6.00 -18.89 2.56
N SER A 30 -6.40 -20.06 2.08
CA SER A 30 -5.54 -21.26 2.11
C SER A 30 -4.22 -21.10 1.32
N ASN A 31 -4.17 -20.18 0.37
CA ASN A 31 -3.01 -19.92 -0.49
C ASN A 31 -2.29 -18.60 -0.20
N ILE A 32 -2.87 -17.74 0.63
CA ILE A 32 -2.36 -16.40 0.94
C ILE A 32 -2.24 -16.25 2.45
N ASP A 33 -1.03 -16.05 2.93
CA ASP A 33 -0.79 -15.57 4.29
C ASP A 33 -0.62 -14.05 4.24
N VAL A 34 -1.30 -13.36 5.16
CA VAL A 34 -1.27 -11.90 5.24
C VAL A 34 -0.49 -11.47 6.47
N PHE A 35 0.44 -10.55 6.29
CA PHE A 35 1.29 -9.97 7.33
C PHE A 35 1.05 -8.47 7.39
N CYS A 36 0.87 -7.93 8.59
CA CYS A 36 0.78 -6.49 8.80
C CYS A 36 1.75 -6.07 9.90
N PRO A 37 3.00 -5.75 9.56
CA PRO A 37 3.98 -5.33 10.56
C PRO A 37 3.57 -4.00 11.19
N ASN A 38 3.79 -3.86 12.49
CA ASN A 38 3.56 -2.61 13.22
C ASN A 38 4.76 -1.67 13.07
N LEU A 39 4.78 -0.89 12.01
CA LEU A 39 5.88 0.03 11.73
C LEU A 39 6.07 1.09 12.81
N LEU A 40 4.99 1.48 13.51
CA LEU A 40 5.05 2.49 14.56
C LEU A 40 5.68 1.98 15.85
N GLN A 41 5.80 0.66 16.02
CA GLN A 41 6.31 0.00 17.23
C GLN A 41 5.55 0.41 18.51
N LEU A 42 4.32 0.89 18.38
CA LEU A 42 3.44 1.26 19.48
C LEU A 42 2.56 0.09 19.88
N GLN A 43 2.22 0.01 21.18
CA GLN A 43 1.32 -1.02 21.71
C GLN A 43 -0.10 -0.87 21.17
N ASN A 44 -0.55 0.39 20.99
CA ASN A 44 -1.90 0.69 20.52
C ASN A 44 -1.83 1.57 19.25
N ALA A 45 -2.75 1.34 18.34
CA ALA A 45 -2.98 2.22 17.19
C ALA A 45 -3.46 3.61 17.64
N PHE A 46 -3.20 4.63 16.82
CA PHE A 46 -3.79 5.94 17.01
C PHE A 46 -5.29 5.93 16.69
N HIS A 47 -6.05 6.72 17.43
CA HIS A 47 -7.43 7.00 17.10
C HIS A 47 -7.51 7.89 15.84
N TYR A 48 -8.56 7.75 15.03
CA TYR A 48 -8.77 8.61 13.84
C TYR A 48 -8.88 10.10 14.17
N SER A 49 -9.38 10.44 15.37
CA SER A 49 -9.39 11.82 15.89
C SER A 49 -8.01 12.41 16.15
N ASP A 50 -6.97 11.59 16.24
CA ASP A 50 -5.59 11.99 16.51
C ASP A 50 -4.74 12.07 15.23
N GLU A 51 -5.34 12.34 14.07
CA GLU A 51 -4.68 12.35 12.76
C GLU A 51 -3.37 13.15 12.75
N GLU A 52 -3.41 14.39 13.27
CA GLU A 52 -2.23 15.24 13.32
C GLU A 52 -1.11 14.63 14.19
N LYS A 53 -1.44 14.08 15.35
CA LYS A 53 -0.46 13.42 16.22
C LYS A 53 0.12 12.17 15.56
N ALA A 54 -0.72 11.35 14.92
CA ALA A 54 -0.30 10.16 14.22
C ALA A 54 0.64 10.51 13.07
N TYR A 55 0.32 11.57 12.30
CA TYR A 55 1.16 12.04 11.21
C TYR A 55 2.51 12.56 11.71
N GLN A 56 2.52 13.39 12.74
CA GLN A 56 3.76 13.91 13.34
C GLN A 56 4.60 12.77 13.94
N TYR A 57 3.97 11.81 14.59
CA TYR A 57 4.69 10.65 15.12
C TYR A 57 5.36 9.85 13.99
N PHE A 58 4.60 9.51 12.93
CA PHE A 58 5.14 8.81 11.79
C PHE A 58 6.33 9.57 11.17
N MET A 59 6.16 10.87 10.89
CA MET A 59 7.19 11.66 10.22
C MET A 59 8.47 11.86 11.06
N ASN A 60 8.33 11.97 12.39
CA ASN A 60 9.46 12.30 13.26
C ASN A 60 10.13 11.07 13.89
N GLN A 61 9.42 9.94 14.02
CA GLN A 61 9.94 8.75 14.69
C GLN A 61 10.26 7.61 13.74
N ILE A 62 9.56 7.54 12.60
CA ILE A 62 9.70 6.45 11.63
C ILE A 62 10.19 7.02 10.29
N GLY A 63 9.37 7.85 9.64
CA GLY A 63 9.66 8.35 8.31
C GLY A 63 9.52 7.26 7.23
N PHE A 64 9.85 7.66 6.00
CA PHE A 64 9.72 6.74 4.86
C PHE A 64 10.91 5.79 4.72
N ASP A 65 12.10 6.24 5.11
CA ASP A 65 13.32 5.44 4.97
C ASP A 65 13.34 4.26 5.95
N ASP A 66 13.10 4.51 7.23
CA ASP A 66 13.02 3.44 8.24
C ASP A 66 11.83 2.52 7.99
N GLY A 67 10.67 3.09 7.59
CA GLY A 67 9.51 2.28 7.20
C GLY A 67 9.80 1.35 6.03
N LYS A 68 10.54 1.82 5.03
CA LYS A 68 11.01 1.03 3.90
C LYS A 68 11.97 -0.08 4.37
N GLU A 69 12.95 0.24 5.20
CA GLU A 69 13.93 -0.73 5.73
C GLU A 69 13.23 -1.87 6.49
N GLN A 70 12.29 -1.56 7.38
CA GLN A 70 11.50 -2.56 8.10
C GLN A 70 10.73 -3.50 7.14
N ILE A 71 10.16 -2.97 6.06
CA ILE A 71 9.46 -3.80 5.06
C ILE A 71 10.43 -4.66 4.25
N GLU A 72 11.58 -4.15 3.87
CA GLU A 72 12.61 -4.90 3.13
C GLU A 72 13.19 -6.05 3.96
N GLU A 73 13.41 -5.84 5.25
CA GLU A 73 13.81 -6.91 6.18
C GLU A 73 12.75 -8.00 6.27
N LEU A 74 11.46 -7.62 6.37
CA LEU A 74 10.36 -8.58 6.38
C LEU A 74 10.30 -9.38 5.08
N ILE A 75 10.36 -8.72 3.90
CA ILE A 75 10.40 -9.40 2.59
C ILE A 75 11.55 -10.42 2.55
N THR A 76 12.72 -10.02 3.03
CA THR A 76 13.89 -10.89 3.07
C THR A 76 13.65 -12.12 3.93
N SER A 77 13.05 -11.96 5.11
CA SER A 77 12.73 -13.07 6.02
C SER A 77 11.71 -14.06 5.43
N LEU A 78 10.74 -13.56 4.67
CA LEU A 78 9.68 -14.36 4.04
C LEU A 78 10.14 -15.12 2.80
N SER A 79 11.20 -14.67 2.16
CA SER A 79 11.63 -15.11 0.83
C SER A 79 11.99 -16.59 0.70
N SER A 80 12.36 -17.26 1.80
CA SER A 80 12.66 -18.69 1.82
C SER A 80 11.39 -19.54 1.93
N SER A 81 10.32 -19.00 2.46
CA SER A 81 9.08 -19.72 2.82
C SER A 81 7.96 -19.58 1.77
N TYR A 82 7.98 -18.53 0.96
CA TYR A 82 6.93 -18.22 -0.01
C TYR A 82 7.45 -18.24 -1.44
N THR A 83 6.57 -18.57 -2.39
CA THR A 83 6.87 -18.53 -3.82
C THR A 83 6.76 -17.12 -4.35
N HIS A 84 5.75 -16.39 -3.89
CA HIS A 84 5.48 -15.00 -4.24
C HIS A 84 5.38 -14.12 -3.00
N ILE A 85 5.84 -12.89 -3.13
CA ILE A 85 5.72 -11.86 -2.10
C ILE A 85 5.19 -10.59 -2.75
N GLY A 86 4.12 -10.03 -2.19
CA GLY A 86 3.55 -8.77 -2.65
C GLY A 86 3.27 -7.82 -1.50
N LEU A 87 3.20 -6.52 -1.82
CA LEU A 87 2.82 -5.48 -0.86
C LEU A 87 1.48 -4.89 -1.23
N ILE A 88 0.68 -4.57 -0.23
CA ILE A 88 -0.45 -3.65 -0.37
C ILE A 88 -0.32 -2.58 0.70
N GLY A 89 -0.18 -1.33 0.27
CA GLY A 89 0.01 -0.20 1.18
C GLY A 89 -1.11 0.83 1.08
N PHE A 90 -1.37 1.49 2.20
CA PHE A 90 -2.41 2.51 2.33
C PHE A 90 -1.79 3.82 2.82
N SER A 91 -2.10 4.95 2.18
CA SER A 91 -1.57 6.28 2.55
C SER A 91 -0.04 6.31 2.60
N VAL A 92 0.58 6.54 3.77
CA VAL A 92 2.04 6.46 3.95
C VAL A 92 2.58 5.07 3.60
N GLY A 93 1.83 4.02 3.92
CA GLY A 93 2.16 2.64 3.57
C GLY A 93 2.21 2.41 2.06
N ALA A 94 1.36 3.08 1.27
CA ALA A 94 1.43 3.04 -0.18
C ALA A 94 2.70 3.71 -0.71
N THR A 95 3.15 4.78 -0.07
CA THR A 95 4.41 5.43 -0.41
C THR A 95 5.61 4.54 -0.05
N ILE A 96 5.57 3.87 1.09
CA ILE A 96 6.60 2.89 1.49
C ILE A 96 6.65 1.73 0.46
N ALA A 97 5.49 1.18 0.08
CA ALA A 97 5.41 0.13 -0.93
C ALA A 97 6.01 0.59 -2.28
N TRP A 98 5.73 1.84 -2.70
CA TRP A 98 6.35 2.46 -3.87
C TRP A 98 7.87 2.52 -3.74
N LEU A 99 8.41 2.92 -2.60
CA LEU A 99 9.85 2.98 -2.34
C LEU A 99 10.50 1.59 -2.40
N CYS A 100 9.83 0.55 -1.91
CA CYS A 100 10.30 -0.84 -2.00
C CYS A 100 10.31 -1.37 -3.44
N SER A 101 9.46 -0.84 -4.34
CA SER A 101 9.31 -1.33 -5.72
C SER A 101 10.51 -1.04 -6.62
N ASN A 102 11.35 -0.06 -6.26
CA ASN A 102 12.54 0.31 -7.02
C ASN A 102 13.79 -0.52 -6.62
N ASN A 103 13.63 -1.46 -5.75
CA ASN A 103 14.75 -2.30 -5.35
C ASN A 103 14.93 -3.43 -6.35
N ASN A 104 16.21 -3.66 -6.71
CA ASN A 104 16.63 -4.90 -7.32
C ASN A 104 16.46 -6.10 -6.34
N ASN A 105 15.45 -6.02 -5.46
CA ASN A 105 15.08 -7.14 -4.61
C ASN A 105 14.31 -8.14 -5.48
N PRO A 106 14.94 -9.22 -5.97
CA PRO A 106 14.35 -10.15 -6.93
C PRO A 106 13.18 -10.96 -6.32
N LYS A 107 12.75 -10.61 -5.12
CA LYS A 107 11.77 -11.36 -4.33
C LYS A 107 10.43 -10.64 -4.19
N LEU A 108 10.33 -9.38 -4.60
CA LEU A 108 9.09 -8.63 -4.61
C LEU A 108 8.44 -8.75 -5.99
N ASP A 109 7.33 -9.47 -6.07
CA ASP A 109 6.63 -9.73 -7.34
C ASP A 109 5.73 -8.57 -7.74
N PHE A 110 5.09 -7.91 -6.78
CA PHE A 110 4.19 -6.79 -7.05
C PHE A 110 4.00 -5.85 -5.86
N ILE A 111 3.51 -4.65 -6.16
CA ILE A 111 2.98 -3.72 -5.16
C ILE A 111 1.60 -3.20 -5.57
N ILE A 112 0.78 -2.91 -4.57
CA ILE A 112 -0.50 -2.21 -4.69
C ILE A 112 -0.45 -1.01 -3.75
N GLY A 113 -0.58 0.21 -4.29
CA GLY A 113 -0.57 1.44 -3.51
C GLY A 113 -1.92 2.15 -3.55
N CYS A 114 -2.59 2.25 -2.40
CA CYS A 114 -3.87 2.93 -2.25
C CYS A 114 -3.68 4.34 -1.66
N TYR A 115 -4.12 5.37 -2.38
CA TYR A 115 -4.04 6.80 -2.03
C TYR A 115 -2.69 7.24 -1.43
N GLY A 116 -1.60 6.79 -2.04
CA GLY A 116 -0.23 7.15 -1.65
C GLY A 116 0.14 8.57 -2.06
N SER A 117 -0.33 9.56 -1.31
CA SER A 117 -0.18 10.98 -1.66
C SER A 117 1.27 11.44 -1.73
N ARG A 118 2.16 10.85 -0.93
CA ARG A 118 3.59 11.23 -0.88
C ARG A 118 4.44 10.55 -1.97
N ILE A 119 3.86 9.64 -2.78
CA ILE A 119 4.52 9.12 -4.00
C ILE A 119 4.94 10.27 -4.92
N ARG A 120 4.21 11.41 -4.90
CA ARG A 120 4.55 12.61 -5.69
C ARG A 120 5.96 13.16 -5.43
N ASP A 121 6.52 12.91 -4.25
CA ASP A 121 7.87 13.35 -3.89
C ASP A 121 8.95 12.41 -4.46
N TYR A 122 8.54 11.22 -4.93
CA TYR A 122 9.39 10.14 -5.43
C TYR A 122 9.04 9.72 -6.86
N VAL A 123 8.45 10.61 -7.65
CA VAL A 123 8.02 10.30 -9.03
C VAL A 123 9.18 9.91 -9.96
N HIS A 124 10.41 10.31 -9.66
CA HIS A 124 11.59 9.94 -10.43
C HIS A 124 11.96 8.45 -10.32
N MET A 125 11.43 7.75 -9.33
CA MET A 125 11.65 6.33 -9.14
C MET A 125 10.86 5.52 -10.17
N LYS A 126 11.45 4.39 -10.60
CA LYS A 126 10.82 3.47 -11.55
C LYS A 126 10.64 2.11 -10.88
N PRO A 127 9.41 1.66 -10.66
CA PRO A 127 9.16 0.30 -10.21
C PRO A 127 9.82 -0.75 -11.09
N SER A 128 10.37 -1.78 -10.47
CA SER A 128 10.95 -2.95 -11.13
C SER A 128 10.08 -4.21 -11.03
N CYS A 129 8.91 -4.09 -10.40
CA CYS A 129 7.90 -5.14 -10.28
C CYS A 129 6.53 -4.63 -10.75
N ALA A 130 5.57 -5.55 -10.94
CA ALA A 130 4.20 -5.19 -11.27
C ALA A 130 3.61 -4.24 -10.22
N THR A 131 3.05 -3.12 -10.65
CA THR A 131 2.63 -2.04 -9.76
C THR A 131 1.23 -1.56 -10.11
N LEU A 132 0.33 -1.61 -9.13
CA LEU A 132 -1.00 -1.03 -9.22
C LEU A 132 -1.11 0.17 -8.27
N LEU A 133 -1.41 1.34 -8.81
CA LEU A 133 -1.66 2.55 -8.02
C LEU A 133 -3.13 2.95 -8.13
N ILE A 134 -3.74 3.20 -6.99
CA ILE A 134 -5.16 3.56 -6.87
C ILE A 134 -5.24 4.91 -6.15
N PHE A 135 -5.77 5.91 -6.85
CA PHE A 135 -5.93 7.26 -6.33
C PHE A 135 -7.41 7.64 -6.19
N PRO A 136 -7.76 8.47 -5.20
CA PRO A 136 -9.08 9.11 -5.15
C PRO A 136 -9.19 10.20 -6.21
N GLU A 137 -10.40 10.68 -6.47
CA GLU A 137 -10.61 11.88 -7.31
C GLU A 137 -10.09 13.15 -6.64
N LYS A 138 -10.14 13.20 -5.31
CA LYS A 138 -9.81 14.41 -4.54
C LYS A 138 -8.77 14.15 -3.48
N GLU A 139 -7.78 15.04 -3.44
CA GLU A 139 -6.82 15.21 -2.37
C GLU A 139 -6.76 16.69 -1.97
N THR A 140 -6.52 16.96 -0.69
CA THR A 140 -6.58 18.33 -0.18
C THR A 140 -5.42 19.22 -0.67
N ASN A 141 -4.23 18.64 -0.83
CA ASN A 141 -2.99 19.42 -0.95
C ASN A 141 -2.38 19.41 -2.35
N PHE A 142 -2.96 18.71 -3.32
CA PHE A 142 -2.44 18.63 -4.68
C PHE A 142 -3.49 18.16 -5.69
N SER A 143 -3.23 18.42 -6.99
CA SER A 143 -4.06 17.91 -8.08
C SER A 143 -3.72 16.46 -8.39
N VAL A 144 -4.64 15.55 -8.10
CA VAL A 144 -4.48 14.12 -8.39
C VAL A 144 -4.30 13.88 -9.89
N SER A 145 -5.08 14.58 -10.73
CA SER A 145 -4.99 14.43 -12.19
C SER A 145 -3.62 14.83 -12.73
N SER A 146 -3.06 15.95 -12.28
CA SER A 146 -1.72 16.38 -12.68
C SER A 146 -0.63 15.41 -12.21
N PHE A 147 -0.77 14.88 -11.00
CA PHE A 147 0.14 13.89 -10.47
C PHE A 147 0.09 12.57 -11.24
N MET A 148 -1.11 12.06 -11.54
CA MET A 148 -1.27 10.86 -12.37
C MET A 148 -0.67 11.05 -13.76
N GLN A 149 -0.86 12.23 -14.37
CA GLN A 149 -0.25 12.55 -15.66
C GLN A 149 1.29 12.49 -15.61
N THR A 150 1.90 13.00 -14.54
CA THR A 150 3.35 12.91 -14.33
C THR A 150 3.83 11.47 -14.24
N LEU A 151 3.11 10.61 -13.51
CA LEU A 151 3.44 9.18 -13.43
C LEU A 151 3.28 8.48 -14.79
N GLN A 152 2.21 8.77 -15.53
CA GLN A 152 1.95 8.20 -16.86
C GLN A 152 3.01 8.58 -17.89
N GLN A 153 3.56 9.80 -17.82
CA GLN A 153 4.63 10.28 -18.70
C GLN A 153 5.93 9.48 -18.58
N GLN A 154 6.12 8.74 -17.48
CA GLN A 154 7.28 7.87 -17.32
C GLN A 154 7.24 6.63 -18.24
N ASN A 155 6.08 6.33 -18.82
CA ASN A 155 5.87 5.19 -19.74
C ASN A 155 6.42 3.86 -19.20
N ASN A 156 6.30 3.61 -17.89
CA ASN A 156 6.72 2.34 -17.31
C ASN A 156 5.60 1.30 -17.52
N PRO A 157 5.83 0.24 -18.31
CA PRO A 157 4.82 -0.78 -18.62
C PRO A 157 4.40 -1.62 -17.41
N LEU A 158 5.18 -1.57 -16.32
CA LEU A 158 4.88 -2.28 -15.08
C LEU A 158 3.87 -1.54 -14.20
N VAL A 159 3.55 -0.26 -14.50
CA VAL A 159 2.71 0.59 -13.66
C VAL A 159 1.32 0.75 -14.25
N GLU A 160 0.33 0.23 -13.56
CA GLU A 160 -1.10 0.45 -13.82
C GLU A 160 -1.64 1.48 -12.81
N ILE A 161 -2.36 2.50 -13.31
CA ILE A 161 -2.91 3.58 -12.48
C ILE A 161 -4.41 3.61 -12.63
N LYS A 162 -5.14 3.67 -11.52
CA LYS A 162 -6.60 3.80 -11.46
C LYS A 162 -6.99 5.01 -10.62
N GLN A 163 -8.05 5.68 -11.03
CA GLN A 163 -8.69 6.73 -10.25
C GLN A 163 -10.13 6.34 -9.94
N LEU A 164 -10.55 6.47 -8.70
CA LEU A 164 -11.89 6.13 -8.23
C LEU A 164 -12.51 7.34 -7.53
N HIS A 165 -13.82 7.39 -7.54
CA HIS A 165 -14.57 8.41 -6.81
C HIS A 165 -14.30 8.30 -5.29
N GLY A 166 -14.01 9.43 -4.66
CA GLY A 166 -13.76 9.51 -3.21
C GLY A 166 -12.64 10.49 -2.86
N GLU A 167 -12.33 10.51 -1.58
CA GLU A 167 -11.27 11.32 -0.98
C GLU A 167 -10.22 10.42 -0.33
N HIS A 168 -9.13 11.00 0.17
CA HIS A 168 -8.09 10.25 0.89
C HIS A 168 -8.68 9.38 2.01
N GLY A 169 -8.38 8.07 2.02
CA GLY A 169 -8.93 7.13 3.01
C GLY A 169 -10.28 6.52 2.64
N PHE A 170 -10.78 6.70 1.41
CA PHE A 170 -12.09 6.21 0.96
C PHE A 170 -12.31 4.69 1.03
N LEU A 171 -11.24 3.91 1.21
CA LEU A 171 -11.33 2.45 1.38
C LEU A 171 -11.54 2.01 2.82
N ASN A 172 -11.40 2.92 3.78
CA ASN A 172 -11.46 2.60 5.20
C ASN A 172 -12.91 2.60 5.71
N PRO A 173 -13.52 1.43 6.01
CA PRO A 173 -14.92 1.36 6.42
C PRO A 173 -15.21 1.98 7.81
N TYR A 174 -14.16 2.35 8.55
CA TYR A 174 -14.27 3.02 9.86
C TYR A 174 -14.05 4.53 9.76
N SER A 175 -13.87 5.07 8.54
CA SER A 175 -13.71 6.49 8.26
C SER A 175 -15.02 7.11 7.76
N GLU A 176 -15.28 8.36 8.11
CA GLU A 176 -16.38 9.15 7.53
C GLU A 176 -16.25 9.36 6.02
N LYS A 177 -15.03 9.20 5.47
CA LYS A 177 -14.72 9.30 4.05
C LYS A 177 -14.98 8.01 3.27
N TYR A 178 -15.45 6.95 3.94
CA TYR A 178 -15.69 5.66 3.32
C TYR A 178 -16.67 5.76 2.14
N ASN A 179 -16.28 5.19 1.02
CA ASN A 179 -17.14 5.06 -0.15
C ASN A 179 -17.28 3.58 -0.52
N GLU A 180 -18.38 2.98 -0.12
CA GLU A 180 -18.64 1.55 -0.32
C GLU A 180 -18.58 1.13 -1.79
N GLN A 181 -19.16 1.93 -2.69
CA GLN A 181 -19.18 1.61 -4.12
C GLN A 181 -17.77 1.60 -4.71
N SER A 182 -16.97 2.62 -4.39
CA SER A 182 -15.59 2.71 -4.84
C SER A 182 -14.71 1.65 -4.20
N ALA A 183 -14.89 1.35 -2.91
CA ALA A 183 -14.19 0.29 -2.23
C ALA A 183 -14.44 -1.07 -2.89
N LYS A 184 -15.68 -1.40 -3.22
CA LYS A 184 -16.05 -2.62 -3.94
C LYS A 184 -15.39 -2.69 -5.33
N GLN A 185 -15.35 -1.57 -6.06
CA GLN A 185 -14.66 -1.51 -7.35
C GLN A 185 -13.15 -1.73 -7.20
N VAL A 186 -12.53 -1.10 -6.20
CA VAL A 186 -11.10 -1.26 -5.91
C VAL A 186 -10.76 -2.71 -5.61
N TYR A 187 -11.52 -3.38 -4.76
CA TYR A 187 -11.24 -4.79 -4.45
C TYR A 187 -11.38 -5.69 -5.68
N ASN A 188 -12.34 -5.43 -6.57
CA ASN A 188 -12.45 -6.18 -7.84
C ASN A 188 -11.23 -5.92 -8.76
N ILE A 189 -10.72 -4.69 -8.79
CA ILE A 189 -9.50 -4.34 -9.54
C ILE A 189 -8.29 -5.06 -8.94
N ILE A 190 -8.15 -5.07 -7.63
CA ILE A 190 -7.07 -5.78 -6.92
C ILE A 190 -7.13 -7.28 -7.20
N ASP A 191 -8.31 -7.91 -7.07
CA ASP A 191 -8.48 -9.34 -7.36
C ASP A 191 -8.06 -9.66 -8.80
N SER A 192 -8.46 -8.83 -9.77
CA SER A 192 -8.07 -8.99 -11.18
C SER A 192 -6.57 -8.81 -11.41
N PHE A 193 -5.94 -7.86 -10.70
CA PHE A 193 -4.51 -7.62 -10.76
C PHE A 193 -3.73 -8.81 -10.18
N LEU A 194 -4.14 -9.34 -9.04
CA LEU A 194 -3.52 -10.51 -8.41
C LEU A 194 -3.62 -11.76 -9.29
N MET A 195 -4.77 -11.97 -9.93
CA MET A 195 -4.95 -13.07 -10.88
C MET A 195 -3.99 -13.00 -12.07
N LYS A 196 -3.74 -11.82 -12.61
CA LYS A 196 -2.80 -11.63 -13.73
C LYS A 196 -1.35 -11.78 -13.33
N THR A 197 -1.02 -11.44 -12.08
CA THR A 197 0.39 -11.33 -11.64
C THR A 197 0.92 -12.62 -11.04
N ILE A 198 0.06 -13.43 -10.40
CA ILE A 198 0.47 -14.59 -9.61
C ILE A 198 -0.08 -15.92 -10.14
N LEU A 199 -1.20 -15.88 -10.86
CA LEU A 199 -1.89 -17.06 -11.40
C LEU A 199 -1.64 -17.25 -12.88
#